data_ea14033c9d3cf2d4009e73751a68e512
#
_entry.id   ea14033c9d3cf2d4009e73751a68e512
#
_cell.length_a   1.000
_cell.length_b   1.000
_cell.length_c   1.000
_cell.angle_alpha   90.00
_cell.angle_beta   90.00
_cell.angle_gamma   90.00
#
_symmetry.space_group_name_H-M   'P 1'
#
loop_
_entity.id
_entity.type
_entity.pdbx_description
1 polymer ?
#
loop_
_entity_poly.entity_id
_entity_poly.type
_entity_poly.pdbx_seq_one_letter_code
_entity_poly.pdbx_strand_id
1 'polypeptide(L)' 'MSPRDEADDDALVEECIEELDELVTALDRYPPAAVAVAIGTYLEGLLGALLDERQCTADEVRTLLREIESGVLEPQAQR' A
#
# COMPACT_ATOMS: atom_id res chain seq x y z
N MET A 1 5.74 -25.12 2.43
CA MET A 1 6.29 -23.77 2.49
C MET A 1 7.07 -23.59 3.78
N SER A 2 8.22 -22.95 3.73
CA SER A 2 9.02 -22.84 4.93
C SER A 2 8.62 -21.60 5.72
N PRO A 3 8.72 -21.65 7.06
CA PRO A 3 8.37 -20.47 7.89
C PRO A 3 9.20 -19.23 7.58
N ARG A 4 10.33 -19.42 6.94
CA ARG A 4 11.20 -18.33 6.54
C ARG A 4 10.53 -17.37 5.55
N ASP A 5 9.57 -17.89 4.78
CA ASP A 5 8.91 -17.09 3.74
C ASP A 5 8.15 -15.91 4.33
N GLU A 6 7.50 -16.09 5.47
CA GLU A 6 6.76 -15.01 6.11
C GLU A 6 7.68 -13.90 6.59
N ALA A 7 8.81 -14.26 7.19
CA ALA A 7 9.79 -13.29 7.64
C ALA A 7 10.42 -12.53 6.47
N ASP A 8 10.67 -13.24 5.36
CA ASP A 8 11.22 -12.63 4.16
C ASP A 8 10.23 -11.65 3.54
N ASP A 9 8.93 -11.98 3.55
CA ASP A 9 7.89 -11.10 3.02
C ASP A 9 7.79 -9.81 3.83
N ASP A 10 7.85 -9.91 5.16
CA ASP A 10 7.82 -8.74 6.02
C ASP A 10 9.03 -7.84 5.77
N ALA A 11 10.20 -8.43 5.61
CA ALA A 11 11.42 -7.68 5.31
C ALA A 11 11.33 -6.98 3.96
N LEU A 12 10.76 -7.64 2.97
CA LEU A 12 10.58 -7.06 1.64
C LEU A 12 9.60 -5.88 1.69
N VAL A 13 8.52 -6.00 2.46
CA VAL A 13 7.56 -4.92 2.61
C VAL A 13 8.24 -3.71 3.27
N GLU A 14 9.05 -3.93 4.30
CA GLU A 14 9.77 -2.84 4.96
C GLU A 14 10.74 -2.15 4.01
N GLU A 15 11.47 -2.91 3.21
CA GLU A 15 12.36 -2.35 2.20
C GLU A 15 11.60 -1.51 1.18
N CYS A 16 10.45 -2.01 0.73
CA CYS A 16 9.60 -1.25 -0.19
C CYS A 16 9.11 0.05 0.43
N ILE A 17 8.74 0.02 1.71
CA ILE A 17 8.28 1.22 2.40
C ILE A 17 9.39 2.26 2.46
N GLU A 18 10.62 1.84 2.75
CA GLU A 18 11.75 2.76 2.78
C GLU A 18 11.98 3.44 1.43
N GLU A 19 11.91 2.66 0.36
CA GLU A 19 12.06 3.20 -0.99
C GLU A 19 10.91 4.12 -1.36
N LEU A 20 9.68 3.76 -0.96
CA LEU A 20 8.52 4.61 -1.18
C LEU A 20 8.63 5.92 -0.43
N ASP A 21 9.16 5.90 0.80
CA ASP A 21 9.38 7.12 1.58
C ASP A 21 10.34 8.06 0.86
N GLU A 22 11.40 7.52 0.27
CA GLU A 22 12.35 8.32 -0.50
C GLU A 22 11.68 8.95 -1.71
N LEU A 23 10.86 8.18 -2.41
CA LEU A 23 10.14 8.68 -3.59
C LEU A 23 9.14 9.77 -3.21
N VAL A 24 8.39 9.57 -2.14
CA VAL A 24 7.42 10.54 -1.66
C VAL A 24 8.13 11.83 -1.22
N THR A 25 9.26 11.68 -0.54
CA THR A 25 10.05 12.84 -0.11
C THR A 25 10.55 13.62 -1.33
N ALA A 26 10.92 12.94 -2.40
CA ALA A 26 11.36 13.59 -3.64
C ALA A 26 10.23 14.36 -4.33
N LEU A 27 8.98 14.08 -3.97
CA LEU A 27 7.82 14.77 -4.53
C LEU A 27 7.37 15.97 -3.69
N ASP A 28 8.25 16.50 -2.87
CA ASP A 28 7.94 17.59 -1.94
C ASP A 28 7.52 18.88 -2.63
N ARG A 29 7.82 19.03 -3.91
CA ARG A 29 7.42 20.19 -4.71
C ARG A 29 5.93 20.20 -5.06
N TYR A 30 5.24 19.07 -4.84
CA TYR A 30 3.81 18.96 -5.14
C TYR A 30 2.99 19.10 -3.85
N PRO A 31 1.76 19.60 -3.93
CA PRO A 31 0.88 19.62 -2.76
C PRO A 31 0.66 18.22 -2.22
N PRO A 32 0.65 18.03 -0.89
CA PRO A 32 0.44 16.70 -0.32
C PRO A 32 -0.84 15.99 -0.79
N ALA A 33 -1.92 16.74 -0.99
CA ALA A 33 -3.17 16.17 -1.49
C ALA A 33 -3.00 15.59 -2.89
N ALA A 34 -2.24 16.25 -3.75
CA ALA A 34 -1.98 15.76 -5.10
C ALA A 34 -1.17 14.47 -5.06
N VAL A 35 -0.17 14.42 -4.17
CA VAL A 35 0.64 13.22 -4.00
C VAL A 35 -0.22 12.06 -3.52
N ALA A 36 -1.11 12.30 -2.55
CA ALA A 36 -1.99 11.26 -2.02
C ALA A 36 -2.92 10.70 -3.11
N VAL A 37 -3.52 11.58 -3.92
CA VAL A 37 -4.39 11.13 -5.01
C VAL A 37 -3.60 10.34 -6.05
N ALA A 38 -2.40 10.79 -6.38
CA ALA A 38 -1.55 10.10 -7.34
C ALA A 38 -1.18 8.69 -6.86
N ILE A 39 -0.85 8.56 -5.58
CA ILE A 39 -0.52 7.26 -4.99
C ILE A 39 -1.75 6.34 -5.04
N GLY A 40 -2.92 6.88 -4.69
CA GLY A 40 -4.17 6.11 -4.75
C GLY A 40 -4.47 5.63 -6.15
N THR A 41 -4.30 6.48 -7.15
CA THR A 41 -4.53 6.13 -8.55
C THR A 41 -3.55 5.06 -9.01
N TYR A 42 -2.29 5.20 -8.61
CA TYR A 42 -1.27 4.20 -8.93
C TYR A 42 -1.62 2.85 -8.30
N LEU A 43 -2.07 2.87 -7.05
CA LEU A 43 -2.46 1.65 -6.35
C LEU A 43 -3.64 0.96 -7.03
N GLU A 44 -4.62 1.72 -7.52
CA GLU A 44 -5.74 1.16 -8.27
C GLU A 44 -5.25 0.37 -9.48
N GLY A 45 -4.35 0.96 -10.26
CA GLY A 45 -3.79 0.30 -11.42
C GLY A 45 -3.00 -0.96 -11.07
N LEU A 46 -2.22 -0.88 -10.00
CA LEU A 46 -1.41 -2.00 -9.55
C LEU A 46 -2.29 -3.17 -9.08
N LEU A 47 -3.30 -2.88 -8.28
CA LEU A 47 -4.22 -3.90 -7.79
C LEU A 47 -5.03 -4.51 -8.93
N GLY A 48 -5.45 -3.69 -9.89
CA GLY A 48 -6.15 -4.17 -11.07
C GLY A 48 -5.30 -5.15 -11.87
N ALA A 49 -4.02 -4.82 -12.05
CA ALA A 49 -3.09 -5.71 -12.75
C ALA A 49 -2.90 -7.02 -12.01
N LEU A 50 -2.80 -6.97 -10.68
CA LEU A 50 -2.65 -8.18 -9.88
C LEU A 50 -3.87 -9.08 -9.98
N LEU A 51 -5.07 -8.49 -10.04
CA LEU A 51 -6.30 -9.25 -10.23
C LEU A 51 -6.34 -9.89 -11.62
N ASP A 52 -5.96 -9.14 -12.66
CA ASP A 52 -5.95 -9.65 -14.02
C ASP A 52 -4.97 -10.79 -14.19
N GLU A 53 -3.83 -10.73 -13.51
CA GLU A 53 -2.82 -11.78 -13.57
C GLU A 53 -3.06 -12.88 -12.55
N ARG A 54 -4.16 -12.79 -11.82
CA ARG A 54 -4.55 -13.78 -10.79
C ARG A 54 -3.49 -13.93 -9.69
N GLN A 55 -2.77 -12.86 -9.42
CA GLN A 55 -1.81 -12.82 -8.33
C GLN A 55 -2.50 -12.60 -6.98
N CYS A 56 -3.72 -12.10 -7.00
CA CYS A 56 -4.51 -11.93 -5.79
C CYS A 56 -6.00 -12.08 -6.13
N THR A 57 -6.82 -12.22 -5.10
CA THR A 57 -8.27 -12.35 -5.24
C THR A 57 -8.95 -11.03 -4.86
N ALA A 58 -10.21 -10.90 -5.29
CA ALA A 58 -11.02 -9.72 -4.93
C ALA A 58 -11.16 -9.59 -3.42
N ASP A 59 -11.28 -10.70 -2.70
CA ASP A 59 -11.38 -10.68 -1.25
C ASP A 59 -10.11 -10.17 -0.59
N GLU A 60 -8.95 -10.56 -1.14
CA GLU A 60 -7.68 -10.06 -0.64
C GLU A 60 -7.55 -8.55 -0.85
N VAL A 61 -8.01 -8.06 -2.00
CA VAL A 61 -8.01 -6.62 -2.28
C VAL A 61 -8.93 -5.89 -1.30
N ARG A 62 -10.13 -6.43 -1.06
CA ARG A 62 -11.05 -5.82 -0.10
C ARG A 62 -10.47 -5.76 1.29
N THR A 63 -9.79 -6.82 1.70
CA THR A 63 -9.13 -6.89 3.00
C THR A 63 -8.04 -5.83 3.11
N LEU A 64 -7.22 -5.70 2.08
CA LEU A 64 -6.16 -4.69 2.06
C LEU A 64 -6.73 -3.28 2.17
N LEU A 65 -7.75 -2.97 1.37
CA LEU A 65 -8.36 -1.65 1.40
C LEU A 65 -9.00 -1.35 2.73
N ARG A 66 -9.61 -2.35 3.36
CA ARG A 66 -10.21 -2.21 4.68
C ARG A 66 -9.16 -1.94 5.73
N GLU A 67 -8.02 -2.61 5.65
CA GLU A 67 -6.91 -2.38 6.58
C GLU A 67 -6.34 -0.97 6.43
N ILE A 68 -6.22 -0.49 5.20
CA ILE A 68 -5.77 0.87 4.94
C ILE A 68 -6.75 1.86 5.55
N GLU A 69 -8.05 1.66 5.31
CA GLU A 69 -9.08 2.52 5.85
C GLU A 69 -9.02 2.56 7.38
N SER A 70 -8.93 1.39 8.02
CA SER A 70 -8.82 1.30 9.47
C SER A 70 -7.58 2.03 9.98
N GLY A 71 -6.45 1.82 9.32
CA GLY A 71 -5.20 2.44 9.74
C GLY A 71 -5.23 3.95 9.68
N VAL A 72 -5.98 4.49 8.74
CA VAL A 72 -6.10 5.94 8.56
C VAL A 72 -7.18 6.55 9.44
N LEU A 73 -8.35 5.93 9.46
CA LEU A 73 -9.54 6.54 10.08
C LEU A 73 -9.71 6.25 11.56
N GLU A 74 -9.32 5.06 12.05
CA GLU A 74 -9.47 4.73 13.45
C GLU A 74 -8.73 5.68 14.41
N PRO A 75 -7.46 6.01 14.15
CA PRO A 75 -6.77 6.99 15.00
C PRO A 75 -7.46 8.34 15.04
N GLN A 76 -8.07 8.77 13.94
CA GLN A 76 -8.79 10.02 13.86
C GLN A 76 -10.09 9.96 14.67
N ALA A 77 -10.78 8.83 14.61
CA ALA A 77 -12.04 8.65 15.32
C ALA A 77 -11.87 8.67 16.85
N GLN A 78 -10.68 8.35 17.34
CA GLN A 78 -10.40 8.33 18.77
C GLN A 78 -10.04 9.70 19.33
N ARG A 79 -9.93 10.70 18.50
CA ARG A 79 -9.65 12.08 18.92
C ARG A 79 -10.95 12.87 19.11
#